data_b6ea82408cd0b21fe8242fd9250dac90
#
_entry.id   b6ea82408cd0b21fe8242fd9250dac90
#
_cell.length_a   1.000
_cell.length_b   1.000
_cell.length_c   1.000
_cell.angle_alpha   90.00
_cell.angle_beta   90.00
_cell.angle_gamma   90.00
#
_symmetry.space_group_name_H-M   'P 1'
#
loop_
_entity.id
_entity.type
_entity.pdbx_description
1 polymer ?
#
loop_
_entity_poly.entity_id
_entity_poly.type
_entity_poly.pdbx_seq_one_letter_code
_entity_poly.pdbx_strand_id
1 'polypeptide(L)'
;MKVSILETGKLPQNLENKFGDYPTMFNDLFKQSNLNFEIKTYDLINKDFPQNLDNTDLWLITGSSYGVYENVHWISKLKNLIKKIYKLKTPLIGICFGHQVIAEALGGKVEKSSNGWGVGVHRYERKLNPKWSKIVGDYFFGYASHQDQVVIKPENAFSIYGSSFCPNSILCYDNLEKPIAISIQSHPEFKKDCLEMIIKRRIGQTIPNKVGNKALNSLTEKIDNQKIFKPLLTALRVISLFELIFL
;
A
#
# COMPACT_ATOMS: atom_id res chain seq x y z
N MET A 1 -5.01 7.95 18.75
CA MET A 1 -3.95 7.09 18.21
C MET A 1 -3.05 7.91 17.31
N LYS A 2 -1.73 7.74 17.42
CA LYS A 2 -0.74 8.50 16.65
C LYS A 2 -0.28 7.70 15.44
N VAL A 3 -0.50 8.25 14.25
CA VAL A 3 -0.09 7.67 12.97
C VAL A 3 1.03 8.51 12.38
N SER A 4 2.14 7.86 12.02
CA SER A 4 3.24 8.51 11.30
C SER A 4 3.26 8.04 9.85
N ILE A 5 3.06 8.96 8.92
CA ILE A 5 3.12 8.71 7.49
C ILE A 5 4.53 9.00 6.98
N LEU A 6 5.18 8.00 6.40
CA LEU A 6 6.43 8.12 5.67
C LEU A 6 6.07 8.35 4.20
N GLU A 7 6.08 9.60 3.77
CA GLU A 7 5.75 9.98 2.40
C GLU A 7 6.94 9.73 1.49
N THR A 8 6.75 8.86 0.50
CA THR A 8 7.79 8.36 -0.41
C THR A 8 7.55 8.75 -1.86
N GLY A 9 6.49 9.48 -2.16
CA GLY A 9 6.11 9.92 -3.49
C GLY A 9 5.31 11.20 -3.49
N LYS A 10 5.32 11.87 -4.63
CA LYS A 10 4.48 13.05 -4.88
C LYS A 10 3.62 12.80 -6.11
N LEU A 11 2.40 13.26 -6.08
CA LEU A 11 1.58 13.32 -7.28
C LEU A 11 1.98 14.52 -8.15
N PRO A 12 1.73 14.46 -9.47
CA PRO A 12 1.82 15.66 -10.29
C PRO A 12 0.92 16.78 -9.74
N GLN A 13 1.38 18.03 -9.81
CA GLN A 13 0.73 19.19 -9.20
C GLN A 13 -0.77 19.33 -9.53
N ASN A 14 -1.15 19.05 -10.79
CA ASN A 14 -2.55 19.11 -11.21
C ASN A 14 -3.43 18.03 -10.56
N LEU A 15 -2.85 16.89 -10.16
CA LEU A 15 -3.56 15.85 -9.41
C LEU A 15 -3.61 16.20 -7.92
N GLU A 16 -2.51 16.70 -7.35
CA GLU A 16 -2.49 17.18 -5.96
C GLU A 16 -3.52 18.27 -5.72
N ASN A 17 -3.61 19.26 -6.63
CA ASN A 17 -4.60 20.33 -6.53
C ASN A 17 -6.06 19.82 -6.52
N LYS A 18 -6.32 18.69 -7.17
CA LYS A 18 -7.68 18.14 -7.29
C LYS A 18 -8.01 17.12 -6.21
N PHE A 19 -7.05 16.29 -5.80
CA PHE A 19 -7.29 15.12 -4.93
C PHE A 19 -6.55 15.19 -3.59
N GLY A 20 -5.70 16.18 -3.39
CA GLY A 20 -4.74 16.24 -2.28
C GLY A 20 -3.47 15.43 -2.56
N ASP A 21 -2.49 15.55 -1.68
CA ASP A 21 -1.29 14.72 -1.64
C ASP A 21 -1.57 13.34 -1.02
N TYR A 22 -0.60 12.45 -1.03
CA TYR A 22 -0.76 11.13 -0.41
C TYR A 22 -1.16 11.20 1.07
N PRO A 23 -0.52 12.02 1.92
CA PRO A 23 -0.96 12.18 3.32
C PRO A 23 -2.43 12.58 3.46
N THR A 24 -2.92 13.49 2.63
CA THR A 24 -4.33 13.90 2.61
C THR A 24 -5.25 12.74 2.26
N MET A 25 -4.91 11.96 1.22
CA MET A 25 -5.69 10.79 0.80
C MET A 25 -5.78 9.74 1.93
N PHE A 26 -4.66 9.46 2.62
CA PHE A 26 -4.66 8.53 3.75
C PHE A 26 -5.40 9.09 4.96
N ASN A 27 -5.31 10.38 5.24
CA ASN A 27 -6.11 11.02 6.29
C ASN A 27 -7.62 10.82 6.03
N ASP A 28 -8.06 10.94 4.78
CA ASP A 28 -9.45 10.68 4.40
C ASP A 28 -9.85 9.21 4.61
N LEU A 29 -8.96 8.26 4.32
CA LEU A 29 -9.19 6.84 4.62
C LEU A 29 -9.29 6.57 6.13
N PHE A 30 -8.41 7.18 6.93
CA PHE A 30 -8.45 7.03 8.39
C PHE A 30 -9.74 7.60 8.98
N LYS A 31 -10.21 8.75 8.49
CA LYS A 31 -11.50 9.34 8.92
C LYS A 31 -12.68 8.40 8.70
N GLN A 32 -12.67 7.61 7.63
CA GLN A 32 -13.73 6.62 7.34
C GLN A 32 -13.75 5.45 8.34
N SER A 33 -12.71 5.27 9.14
CA SER A 33 -12.68 4.23 10.19
C SER A 33 -13.42 4.63 11.46
N ASN A 34 -13.95 5.87 11.55
CA ASN A 34 -14.61 6.46 12.71
C ASN A 34 -13.74 6.54 13.97
N LEU A 35 -12.42 6.50 13.81
CA LEU A 35 -11.46 6.66 14.90
C LEU A 35 -10.74 7.99 14.80
N ASN A 36 -10.38 8.55 15.96
CA ASN A 36 -9.57 9.76 16.03
C ASN A 36 -8.08 9.41 15.88
N PHE A 37 -7.50 9.83 14.78
CA PHE A 37 -6.08 9.71 14.50
C PHE A 37 -5.41 11.09 14.53
N GLU A 38 -4.30 11.18 15.25
CA GLU A 38 -3.34 12.28 15.15
C GLU A 38 -2.30 11.87 14.11
N ILE A 39 -2.27 12.56 12.97
CA ILE A 39 -1.40 12.19 11.85
C ILE A 39 -0.21 13.15 11.78
N LYS A 40 1.00 12.57 11.77
CA LYS A 40 2.25 13.25 11.49
C LYS A 40 2.85 12.72 10.19
N THR A 41 3.26 13.60 9.29
CA THR A 41 3.89 13.23 8.01
C THR A 41 5.38 13.57 8.03
N TYR A 42 6.18 12.68 7.44
CA TYR A 42 7.60 12.85 7.16
C TYR A 42 7.86 12.74 5.67
N ASP A 43 8.34 13.80 5.03
CA ASP A 43 8.68 13.84 3.60
C ASP A 43 10.10 13.29 3.38
N LEU A 44 10.18 11.99 3.11
CA LEU A 44 11.47 11.30 3.00
C LEU A 44 12.26 11.73 1.76
N ILE A 45 11.59 12.18 0.70
CA ILE A 45 12.24 12.68 -0.52
C ILE A 45 13.04 13.95 -0.20
N ASN A 46 12.46 14.82 0.63
CA ASN A 46 13.10 16.04 1.12
C ASN A 46 13.94 15.83 2.39
N LYS A 47 14.27 14.55 2.70
CA LYS A 47 15.15 14.13 3.80
C LYS A 47 14.58 14.39 5.21
N ASP A 48 13.28 14.62 5.33
CA ASP A 48 12.61 14.71 6.63
C ASP A 48 12.37 13.30 7.19
N PHE A 49 13.25 12.85 8.06
CA PHE A 49 13.18 11.53 8.69
C PHE A 49 12.88 11.65 10.18
N PRO A 50 12.09 10.72 10.75
CA PRO A 50 11.83 10.72 12.19
C PRO A 50 13.14 10.54 12.98
N GLN A 51 13.32 11.37 14.00
CA GLN A 51 14.45 11.30 14.92
C GLN A 51 14.17 10.32 16.08
N ASN A 52 12.90 10.19 16.47
CA ASN A 52 12.44 9.26 17.51
C ASN A 52 11.30 8.40 16.96
N LEU A 53 11.27 7.12 17.30
CA LEU A 53 10.28 6.14 16.86
C LEU A 53 9.25 5.78 17.95
N ASP A 54 9.48 6.18 19.21
CA ASP A 54 8.70 5.70 20.36
C ASP A 54 7.30 6.33 20.48
N ASN A 55 7.04 7.42 19.78
CA ASN A 55 5.78 8.18 19.90
C ASN A 55 4.87 7.98 18.68
N THR A 56 4.77 6.73 18.20
CA THR A 56 3.96 6.35 17.06
C THR A 56 3.31 5.00 17.30
N ASP A 57 1.99 4.94 17.15
CA ASP A 57 1.20 3.72 17.30
C ASP A 57 1.11 2.92 16.00
N LEU A 58 1.19 3.60 14.85
CA LEU A 58 1.14 3.01 13.51
C LEU A 58 2.03 3.80 12.54
N TRP A 59 2.91 3.11 11.84
CA TRP A 59 3.64 3.63 10.70
C TRP A 59 2.94 3.27 9.38
N LEU A 60 2.88 4.25 8.44
CA LEU A 60 2.37 4.02 7.10
C LEU A 60 3.40 4.51 6.07
N ILE A 61 3.75 3.66 5.09
CA ILE A 61 4.61 4.01 3.97
C ILE A 61 3.76 4.13 2.71
N THR A 62 3.82 5.27 2.04
CA THR A 62 3.00 5.57 0.86
C THR A 62 3.50 4.90 -0.41
N GLY A 63 2.78 5.08 -1.51
CA GLY A 63 3.24 4.80 -2.86
C GLY A 63 4.32 5.77 -3.34
N SER A 64 5.06 5.37 -4.39
CA SER A 64 6.10 6.17 -5.04
C SER A 64 6.19 5.83 -6.52
N SER A 65 6.76 6.75 -7.31
CA SER A 65 7.18 6.48 -8.70
C SER A 65 8.58 5.87 -8.80
N TYR A 66 9.33 5.82 -7.70
CA TYR A 66 10.66 5.20 -7.65
C TYR A 66 10.57 3.68 -7.58
N GLY A 67 11.59 3.00 -8.12
CA GLY A 67 11.83 1.57 -7.84
C GLY A 67 12.62 1.40 -6.56
N VAL A 68 12.30 0.39 -5.75
CA VAL A 68 12.98 0.14 -4.45
C VAL A 68 14.47 -0.25 -4.62
N TYR A 69 14.85 -0.66 -5.82
CA TYR A 69 16.21 -1.02 -6.21
C TYR A 69 17.02 0.16 -6.75
N GLU A 70 16.42 1.35 -6.87
CA GLU A 70 17.15 2.54 -7.30
C GLU A 70 18.17 2.96 -6.24
N ASN A 71 19.37 3.36 -6.72
CA ASN A 71 20.47 3.79 -5.85
C ASN A 71 20.26 5.24 -5.38
N VAL A 72 19.19 5.47 -4.63
CA VAL A 72 18.86 6.78 -4.05
C VAL A 72 19.03 6.71 -2.54
N HIS A 73 19.75 7.67 -1.98
CA HIS A 73 20.14 7.67 -0.56
C HIS A 73 18.95 7.51 0.41
N TRP A 74 17.83 8.20 0.16
CA TRP A 74 16.67 8.12 1.05
C TRP A 74 16.03 6.72 1.05
N ILE A 75 16.10 5.96 -0.07
CA ILE A 75 15.57 4.57 -0.13
C ILE A 75 16.40 3.65 0.77
N SER A 76 17.71 3.75 0.73
CA SER A 76 18.60 2.97 1.61
C SER A 76 18.37 3.31 3.08
N LYS A 77 18.20 4.60 3.40
CA LYS A 77 17.87 5.07 4.75
C LYS A 77 16.49 4.57 5.21
N LEU A 78 15.49 4.56 4.31
CA LEU A 78 14.17 4.01 4.60
C LEU A 78 14.21 2.51 4.89
N LYS A 79 14.96 1.71 4.10
CA LYS A 79 15.13 0.28 4.37
C LYS A 79 15.69 0.02 5.78
N ASN A 80 16.65 0.82 6.22
CA ASN A 80 17.21 0.74 7.57
C ASN A 80 16.18 1.18 8.64
N LEU A 81 15.38 2.20 8.37
CA LEU A 81 14.30 2.65 9.24
C LEU A 81 13.23 1.56 9.41
N ILE A 82 12.81 0.91 8.32
CA ILE A 82 11.87 -0.22 8.33
C ILE A 82 12.37 -1.34 9.25
N LYS A 83 13.64 -1.73 9.16
CA LYS A 83 14.23 -2.75 10.03
C LYS A 83 14.16 -2.37 11.51
N LYS A 84 14.37 -1.08 11.84
CA LYS A 84 14.25 -0.57 13.22
C LYS A 84 12.80 -0.62 13.71
N ILE A 85 11.84 -0.11 12.93
CA ILE A 85 10.40 -0.13 13.24
C ILE A 85 9.93 -1.57 13.45
N TYR A 86 10.33 -2.49 12.56
CA TYR A 86 10.00 -3.90 12.65
C TYR A 86 10.57 -4.57 13.92
N LYS A 87 11.81 -4.26 14.28
CA LYS A 87 12.46 -4.75 15.52
C LYS A 87 11.75 -4.24 16.78
N LEU A 88 11.25 -3.02 16.77
CA LEU A 88 10.46 -2.43 17.86
C LEU A 88 9.05 -3.03 17.95
N LYS A 89 8.63 -3.85 16.97
CA LYS A 89 7.29 -4.43 16.86
C LYS A 89 6.17 -3.38 16.79
N THR A 90 6.49 -2.17 16.34
CA THR A 90 5.48 -1.14 16.11
C THR A 90 4.72 -1.48 14.81
N PRO A 91 3.39 -1.44 14.82
CA PRO A 91 2.56 -1.69 13.65
C PRO A 91 3.00 -0.91 12.42
N LEU A 92 3.13 -1.58 11.29
CA LEU A 92 3.61 -1.00 10.03
C LEU A 92 2.73 -1.43 8.86
N ILE A 93 2.26 -0.45 8.07
CA ILE A 93 1.52 -0.69 6.83
C ILE A 93 2.28 -0.10 5.64
N GLY A 94 2.33 -0.82 4.52
CA GLY A 94 2.96 -0.38 3.29
C GLY A 94 2.04 -0.48 2.08
N ILE A 95 1.97 0.59 1.28
CA ILE A 95 1.10 0.69 0.12
C ILE A 95 1.95 0.84 -1.15
N CYS A 96 1.73 -0.01 -2.14
CA CYS A 96 2.42 -0.04 -3.44
C CYS A 96 3.96 -0.03 -3.30
N PHE A 97 4.65 1.09 -3.45
CA PHE A 97 6.08 1.21 -3.16
C PHE A 97 6.37 0.82 -1.70
N GLY A 98 5.51 1.24 -0.75
CA GLY A 98 5.62 0.85 0.66
C GLY A 98 5.56 -0.66 0.87
N HIS A 99 4.69 -1.37 0.12
CA HIS A 99 4.64 -2.83 0.10
C HIS A 99 5.96 -3.43 -0.40
N GLN A 100 6.49 -2.89 -1.48
CA GLN A 100 7.72 -3.36 -2.09
C GLN A 100 8.95 -3.11 -1.21
N VAL A 101 9.07 -1.91 -0.63
CA VAL A 101 10.24 -1.55 0.19
C VAL A 101 10.26 -2.29 1.54
N ILE A 102 9.10 -2.61 2.12
CA ILE A 102 9.03 -3.47 3.31
C ILE A 102 9.54 -4.88 2.98
N ALA A 103 9.06 -5.47 1.88
CA ALA A 103 9.51 -6.79 1.45
C ALA A 103 11.02 -6.81 1.19
N GLU A 104 11.53 -5.84 0.44
CA GLU A 104 12.96 -5.72 0.13
C GLU A 104 13.81 -5.52 1.39
N ALA A 105 13.36 -4.67 2.33
CA ALA A 105 14.06 -4.41 3.58
C ALA A 105 14.16 -5.64 4.50
N LEU A 106 13.17 -6.55 4.42
CA LEU A 106 13.07 -7.75 5.25
C LEU A 106 13.59 -9.02 4.56
N GLY A 107 14.29 -8.89 3.43
CA GLY A 107 14.98 -10.01 2.75
C GLY A 107 14.23 -10.62 1.58
N GLY A 108 13.16 -10.00 1.11
CA GLY A 108 12.50 -10.32 -0.16
C GLY A 108 13.21 -9.72 -1.36
N LYS A 109 12.62 -9.91 -2.55
CA LYS A 109 13.13 -9.35 -3.81
C LYS A 109 11.99 -8.70 -4.61
N VAL A 110 12.26 -7.51 -5.14
CA VAL A 110 11.35 -6.76 -5.99
C VAL A 110 11.96 -6.61 -7.37
N GLU A 111 11.16 -6.85 -8.40
CA GLU A 111 11.58 -6.71 -9.80
C GLU A 111 10.42 -6.17 -10.64
N LYS A 112 10.75 -5.63 -11.82
CA LYS A 112 9.75 -5.34 -12.84
C LYS A 112 9.08 -6.64 -13.28
N SER A 113 7.74 -6.62 -13.32
CA SER A 113 6.98 -7.78 -13.79
C SER A 113 7.29 -8.08 -15.26
N SER A 114 7.57 -9.35 -15.57
CA SER A 114 7.66 -9.82 -16.96
C SER A 114 6.35 -9.66 -17.74
N ASN A 115 5.22 -9.58 -17.02
CA ASN A 115 3.91 -9.33 -17.60
C ASN A 115 3.63 -7.83 -17.85
N GLY A 116 4.58 -6.95 -17.61
CA GLY A 116 4.47 -5.51 -17.81
C GLY A 116 3.64 -4.80 -16.74
N TRP A 117 2.85 -3.82 -17.15
CA TRP A 117 2.08 -2.96 -16.25
C TRP A 117 0.78 -3.59 -15.77
N GLY A 118 0.56 -3.57 -14.45
CA GLY A 118 -0.72 -3.79 -13.79
C GLY A 118 -1.40 -2.46 -13.50
N VAL A 119 -2.46 -2.15 -14.23
CA VAL A 119 -3.15 -0.86 -14.16
C VAL A 119 -4.65 -1.05 -14.26
N GLY A 120 -5.42 -0.21 -13.56
CA GLY A 120 -6.89 -0.27 -13.54
C GLY A 120 -7.43 -1.14 -12.40
N VAL A 121 -8.58 -1.75 -12.61
CA VAL A 121 -9.23 -2.65 -11.65
C VAL A 121 -8.63 -4.05 -11.77
N HIS A 122 -8.10 -4.57 -10.67
CA HIS A 122 -7.57 -5.92 -10.55
C HIS A 122 -8.33 -6.69 -9.48
N ARG A 123 -8.63 -7.97 -9.77
CA ARG A 123 -9.20 -8.93 -8.83
C ARG A 123 -8.06 -9.71 -8.17
N TYR A 124 -8.12 -9.82 -6.84
CA TYR A 124 -7.16 -10.56 -6.02
C TYR A 124 -7.90 -11.60 -5.20
N GLU A 125 -7.42 -12.83 -5.24
CA GLU A 125 -8.03 -13.99 -4.58
C GLU A 125 -7.31 -14.31 -3.28
N ARG A 126 -8.07 -14.76 -2.28
CA ARG A 126 -7.53 -15.19 -1.00
C ARG A 126 -6.76 -16.49 -1.14
N LYS A 127 -5.54 -16.50 -0.61
CA LYS A 127 -4.64 -17.66 -0.59
C LYS A 127 -4.56 -18.31 0.79
N LEU A 128 -4.60 -17.50 1.84
CA LEU A 128 -4.60 -17.93 3.23
C LEU A 128 -5.78 -17.30 3.95
N ASN A 129 -6.26 -17.95 5.02
CA ASN A 129 -7.51 -17.60 5.67
C ASN A 129 -7.33 -17.20 7.16
N PRO A 130 -6.55 -16.16 7.49
CA PRO A 130 -6.53 -15.61 8.83
C PRO A 130 -7.90 -15.01 9.19
N LYS A 131 -8.23 -14.96 10.48
CA LYS A 131 -9.55 -14.51 10.94
C LYS A 131 -9.93 -13.13 10.41
N TRP A 132 -9.00 -12.19 10.37
CA TRP A 132 -9.21 -10.83 9.87
C TRP A 132 -9.52 -10.78 8.36
N SER A 133 -9.02 -11.74 7.56
CA SER A 133 -9.28 -11.77 6.12
C SER A 133 -10.72 -12.18 5.76
N LYS A 134 -11.45 -12.81 6.70
CA LYS A 134 -12.86 -13.18 6.50
C LYS A 134 -13.75 -11.99 6.20
N ILE A 135 -13.42 -10.82 6.74
CA ILE A 135 -14.16 -9.57 6.54
C ILE A 135 -14.04 -9.10 5.08
N VAL A 136 -12.88 -9.36 4.45
CA VAL A 136 -12.64 -9.03 3.03
C VAL A 136 -13.39 -9.99 2.11
N GLY A 137 -13.49 -11.26 2.48
CA GLY A 137 -14.07 -12.32 1.66
C GLY A 137 -13.03 -13.11 0.86
N ASP A 138 -13.52 -13.95 -0.07
CA ASP A 138 -12.66 -14.83 -0.87
C ASP A 138 -11.84 -14.08 -1.92
N TYR A 139 -12.28 -12.88 -2.29
CA TYR A 139 -11.58 -11.99 -3.21
C TYR A 139 -11.93 -10.53 -2.92
N PHE A 140 -11.11 -9.63 -3.43
CA PHE A 140 -11.41 -8.20 -3.49
C PHE A 140 -10.96 -7.62 -4.82
N PHE A 141 -11.55 -6.47 -5.18
CA PHE A 141 -11.09 -5.64 -6.27
C PHE A 141 -10.30 -4.47 -5.72
N GLY A 142 -9.18 -4.15 -6.35
CA GLY A 142 -8.33 -3.03 -5.97
C GLY A 142 -7.81 -2.28 -7.18
N TYR A 143 -7.51 -0.99 -7.01
CA TYR A 143 -6.87 -0.17 -8.03
C TYR A 143 -5.38 -0.46 -8.08
N ALA A 144 -4.91 -0.89 -9.25
CA ALA A 144 -3.50 -1.14 -9.54
C ALA A 144 -2.90 0.01 -10.37
N SER A 145 -1.66 0.36 -10.10
CA SER A 145 -0.85 1.30 -10.90
C SER A 145 0.64 1.01 -10.66
N HIS A 146 1.10 -0.17 -11.08
CA HIS A 146 2.47 -0.62 -10.84
C HIS A 146 2.99 -1.50 -11.97
N GLN A 147 4.32 -1.53 -12.14
CA GLN A 147 5.03 -2.51 -12.95
C GLN A 147 5.87 -3.42 -12.05
N ASP A 148 6.47 -2.85 -11.01
CA ASP A 148 7.30 -3.56 -10.06
C ASP A 148 6.44 -4.39 -9.10
N GLN A 149 6.97 -5.57 -8.70
CA GLN A 149 6.27 -6.52 -7.84
C GLN A 149 7.25 -7.22 -6.89
N VAL A 150 6.75 -7.66 -5.74
CA VAL A 150 7.47 -8.61 -4.88
C VAL A 150 7.46 -9.98 -5.55
N VAL A 151 8.60 -10.38 -6.13
CA VAL A 151 8.78 -11.68 -6.80
C VAL A 151 9.22 -12.77 -5.83
N ILE A 152 10.01 -12.42 -4.81
CA ILE A 152 10.37 -13.30 -3.70
C ILE A 152 9.93 -12.60 -2.41
N LYS A 153 8.97 -13.20 -1.70
CA LYS A 153 8.56 -12.68 -0.40
C LYS A 153 9.62 -13.02 0.67
N PRO A 154 9.78 -12.22 1.73
CA PRO A 154 10.60 -12.59 2.88
C PRO A 154 10.17 -13.94 3.49
N GLU A 155 11.11 -14.63 4.11
CA GLU A 155 10.89 -15.96 4.71
C GLU A 155 9.75 -15.93 5.74
N ASN A 156 9.72 -14.91 6.59
CA ASN A 156 8.73 -14.70 7.63
C ASN A 156 7.45 -13.96 7.14
N ALA A 157 7.23 -13.87 5.82
CA ALA A 157 6.03 -13.26 5.25
C ALA A 157 5.07 -14.29 4.67
N PHE A 158 3.78 -14.02 4.82
CA PHE A 158 2.66 -14.83 4.33
C PHE A 158 1.91 -14.08 3.24
N SER A 159 1.70 -14.71 2.07
CA SER A 159 0.88 -14.15 1.00
C SER A 159 -0.59 -14.45 1.26
N ILE A 160 -1.37 -13.42 1.58
CA ILE A 160 -2.78 -13.54 1.99
C ILE A 160 -3.70 -13.46 0.78
N TYR A 161 -3.44 -12.51 -0.11
CA TYR A 161 -4.16 -12.34 -1.38
C TYR A 161 -3.17 -12.22 -2.53
N GLY A 162 -3.62 -12.65 -3.71
CA GLY A 162 -2.85 -12.50 -4.93
C GLY A 162 -3.66 -12.83 -6.17
N SER A 163 -3.05 -12.65 -7.33
CA SER A 163 -3.58 -13.02 -8.63
C SER A 163 -2.48 -13.68 -9.47
N SER A 164 -2.82 -14.18 -10.66
CA SER A 164 -1.82 -14.66 -11.62
C SER A 164 -0.88 -13.54 -12.07
N PHE A 165 -1.35 -12.30 -12.11
CA PHE A 165 -0.53 -11.13 -12.45
C PHE A 165 0.35 -10.68 -11.28
N CYS A 166 -0.21 -10.60 -10.07
CA CYS A 166 0.47 -10.15 -8.85
C CYS A 166 0.30 -11.19 -7.74
N PRO A 167 1.19 -12.20 -7.67
CA PRO A 167 1.05 -13.31 -6.73
C PRO A 167 1.12 -12.91 -5.25
N ASN A 168 1.79 -11.83 -4.92
CA ASN A 168 2.00 -11.33 -3.57
C ASN A 168 1.32 -9.97 -3.38
N SER A 169 -0.01 -9.90 -3.61
CA SER A 169 -0.75 -8.62 -3.55
C SER A 169 -0.92 -8.09 -2.12
N ILE A 170 -1.15 -8.98 -1.15
CA ILE A 170 -1.14 -8.64 0.29
C ILE A 170 -0.19 -9.60 1.00
N LEU A 171 0.78 -9.02 1.69
CA LEU A 171 1.69 -9.73 2.58
C LEU A 171 1.43 -9.33 4.03
N CYS A 172 1.42 -10.30 4.95
CA CYS A 172 1.57 -10.04 6.37
C CYS A 172 2.85 -10.70 6.88
N TYR A 173 3.45 -10.10 7.90
CA TYR A 173 4.80 -10.43 8.35
C TYR A 173 4.80 -10.87 9.81
N ASP A 174 5.66 -11.84 10.13
CA ASP A 174 5.89 -12.45 11.43
C ASP A 174 4.79 -13.42 11.86
N ASN A 175 3.54 -13.01 11.90
CA ASN A 175 2.43 -13.85 12.37
C ASN A 175 1.20 -13.66 11.47
N LEU A 176 0.56 -14.78 11.11
CA LEU A 176 -0.59 -14.78 10.22
C LEU A 176 -1.83 -14.09 10.83
N GLU A 177 -2.05 -14.27 12.13
CA GLU A 177 -3.23 -13.73 12.84
C GLU A 177 -2.97 -12.37 13.50
N LYS A 178 -1.71 -12.05 13.76
CA LYS A 178 -1.26 -10.86 14.50
C LYS A 178 0.04 -10.32 13.91
N PRO A 179 0.00 -9.90 12.64
CA PRO A 179 1.22 -9.44 11.99
C PRO A 179 1.76 -8.17 12.64
N ILE A 180 3.09 -8.04 12.65
CA ILE A 180 3.77 -6.78 12.99
C ILE A 180 3.64 -5.79 11.84
N ALA A 181 3.76 -6.29 10.61
CA ALA A 181 3.57 -5.48 9.43
C ALA A 181 2.58 -6.15 8.47
N ILE A 182 1.88 -5.32 7.71
CA ILE A 182 1.02 -5.75 6.60
C ILE A 182 1.26 -4.82 5.42
N SER A 183 1.21 -5.34 4.21
CA SER A 183 1.42 -4.50 3.04
C SER A 183 0.57 -4.93 1.87
N ILE A 184 0.19 -3.97 1.03
CA ILE A 184 -0.70 -4.18 -0.12
C ILE A 184 -0.14 -3.50 -1.37
N GLN A 185 -0.18 -4.21 -2.50
CA GLN A 185 0.31 -3.70 -3.78
C GLN A 185 -0.67 -2.74 -4.45
N SER A 186 -1.97 -2.91 -4.27
CA SER A 186 -3.00 -1.99 -4.77
C SER A 186 -3.11 -0.73 -3.92
N HIS A 187 -3.81 0.27 -4.45
CA HIS A 187 -3.94 1.60 -3.88
C HIS A 187 -5.33 1.83 -3.26
N PRO A 188 -5.56 1.52 -1.97
CA PRO A 188 -6.84 1.78 -1.32
C PRO A 188 -7.16 3.28 -1.20
N GLU A 189 -6.14 4.14 -1.21
CA GLU A 189 -6.28 5.60 -1.13
C GLU A 189 -6.80 6.25 -2.41
N PHE A 190 -6.69 5.59 -3.56
CA PHE A 190 -7.12 6.20 -4.82
C PHE A 190 -8.64 6.17 -4.97
N LYS A 191 -9.19 7.31 -5.39
CA LYS A 191 -10.53 7.39 -5.98
C LYS A 191 -10.44 7.08 -7.48
N LYS A 192 -11.54 6.62 -8.07
CA LYS A 192 -11.64 6.28 -9.50
C LYS A 192 -11.06 7.39 -10.39
N ASP A 193 -11.53 8.62 -10.19
CA ASP A 193 -11.13 9.77 -11.03
C ASP A 193 -9.64 10.08 -10.91
N CYS A 194 -9.04 9.85 -9.73
CA CYS A 194 -7.61 10.01 -9.53
C CYS A 194 -6.82 8.99 -10.37
N LEU A 195 -7.17 7.72 -10.28
CA LEU A 195 -6.52 6.67 -11.07
C LEU A 195 -6.72 6.89 -12.58
N GLU A 196 -7.92 7.29 -13.00
CA GLU A 196 -8.20 7.62 -14.41
C GLU A 196 -7.26 8.71 -14.94
N MET A 197 -7.05 9.78 -14.18
CA MET A 197 -6.12 10.86 -14.56
C MET A 197 -4.67 10.37 -14.59
N ILE A 198 -4.25 9.53 -13.63
CA ILE A 198 -2.92 8.90 -13.62
C ILE A 198 -2.70 8.08 -14.89
N ILE A 199 -3.68 7.25 -15.28
CA ILE A 199 -3.60 6.41 -16.48
C ILE A 199 -3.52 7.28 -17.74
N LYS A 200 -4.44 8.24 -17.88
CA LYS A 200 -4.47 9.14 -19.07
C LYS A 200 -3.17 9.92 -19.26
N ARG A 201 -2.51 10.29 -18.16
CA ARG A 201 -1.20 10.97 -18.21
C ARG A 201 -0.07 10.05 -18.67
N ARG A 202 -0.11 8.77 -18.36
CA ARG A 202 0.97 7.80 -18.59
C ARG A 202 0.79 6.97 -19.87
N ILE A 203 -0.42 6.90 -20.40
CA ILE A 203 -0.74 6.12 -21.61
C ILE A 203 0.03 6.65 -22.82
N GLY A 204 0.64 5.76 -23.59
CA GLY A 204 1.49 6.11 -24.73
C GLY A 204 2.88 6.63 -24.35
N GLN A 205 3.18 6.80 -23.07
CA GLN A 205 4.49 7.18 -22.54
C GLN A 205 5.15 5.99 -21.82
N THR A 206 4.74 5.74 -20.58
CA THR A 206 5.25 4.64 -19.76
C THR A 206 4.33 3.43 -19.76
N ILE A 207 3.00 3.64 -19.95
CA ILE A 207 2.01 2.59 -20.06
C ILE A 207 1.66 2.38 -21.55
N PRO A 208 1.84 1.17 -22.11
CA PRO A 208 1.47 0.88 -23.49
C PRO A 208 -0.01 1.18 -23.76
N ASN A 209 -0.34 1.75 -24.92
CA ASN A 209 -1.69 2.16 -25.29
C ASN A 209 -2.75 1.06 -25.07
N LYS A 210 -2.46 -0.18 -25.49
CA LYS A 210 -3.36 -1.33 -25.31
C LYS A 210 -3.66 -1.60 -23.84
N VAL A 211 -2.65 -1.53 -22.97
CA VAL A 211 -2.79 -1.76 -21.55
C VAL A 211 -3.58 -0.62 -20.88
N GLY A 212 -3.24 0.62 -21.21
CA GLY A 212 -3.91 1.79 -20.66
C GLY A 212 -5.38 1.88 -21.07
N ASN A 213 -5.71 1.60 -22.33
CA ASN A 213 -7.11 1.58 -22.80
C ASN A 213 -7.92 0.48 -22.09
N LYS A 214 -7.35 -0.73 -21.93
CA LYS A 214 -7.99 -1.79 -21.15
C LYS A 214 -8.20 -1.36 -19.69
N ALA A 215 -7.22 -0.69 -19.10
CA ALA A 215 -7.31 -0.18 -17.74
C ALA A 215 -8.42 0.87 -17.59
N LEU A 216 -8.52 1.85 -18.51
CA LEU A 216 -9.60 2.84 -18.49
C LEU A 216 -10.98 2.19 -18.60
N ASN A 217 -11.14 1.17 -19.47
CA ASN A 217 -12.39 0.43 -19.61
C ASN A 217 -12.74 -0.32 -18.30
N SER A 218 -11.76 -0.86 -17.58
CA SER A 218 -12.01 -1.54 -16.30
C SER A 218 -12.56 -0.61 -15.21
N LEU A 219 -12.30 0.70 -15.30
CA LEU A 219 -12.81 1.68 -14.35
C LEU A 219 -14.32 1.94 -14.46
N THR A 220 -15.00 1.37 -15.46
CA THR A 220 -16.47 1.38 -15.53
C THR A 220 -17.10 0.48 -14.46
N GLU A 221 -16.38 -0.51 -13.98
CA GLU A 221 -16.82 -1.36 -12.88
C GLU A 221 -16.92 -0.57 -11.57
N LYS A 222 -18.04 -0.74 -10.86
CA LYS A 222 -18.20 -0.18 -9.52
C LYS A 222 -17.52 -1.11 -8.52
N ILE A 223 -16.45 -0.62 -7.90
CA ILE A 223 -15.75 -1.33 -6.84
C ILE A 223 -15.68 -0.47 -5.58
N ASP A 224 -15.63 -1.12 -4.44
CA ASP A 224 -15.30 -0.49 -3.17
C ASP A 224 -13.82 -0.73 -2.85
N ASN A 225 -12.97 0.02 -3.53
CA ASN A 225 -11.53 -0.09 -3.41
C ASN A 225 -11.04 0.25 -1.98
N GLN A 226 -11.73 1.12 -1.28
CA GLN A 226 -11.34 1.60 0.05
C GLN A 226 -11.67 0.59 1.16
N LYS A 227 -12.64 -0.29 0.91
CA LYS A 227 -13.12 -1.29 1.88
C LYS A 227 -12.04 -2.21 2.42
N ILE A 228 -10.98 -2.46 1.64
CA ILE A 228 -9.85 -3.30 2.06
C ILE A 228 -9.05 -2.67 3.21
N PHE A 229 -9.03 -1.34 3.36
CA PHE A 229 -8.12 -0.65 4.28
C PHE A 229 -8.45 -0.96 5.75
N LYS A 230 -9.73 -0.94 6.13
CA LYS A 230 -10.18 -1.22 7.50
C LYS A 230 -9.79 -2.63 7.99
N PRO A 231 -9.97 -3.72 7.20
CA PRO A 231 -9.42 -5.04 7.53
C PRO A 231 -7.91 -5.07 7.76
N LEU A 232 -7.12 -4.28 7.03
CA LEU A 232 -5.67 -4.19 7.26
C LEU A 232 -5.35 -3.58 8.63
N LEU A 233 -6.08 -2.53 9.04
CA LEU A 233 -5.95 -1.93 10.37
C LEU A 233 -6.35 -2.93 11.48
N THR A 234 -7.37 -3.75 11.22
CA THR A 234 -7.81 -4.81 12.15
C THR A 234 -6.74 -5.89 12.31
N ALA A 235 -6.11 -6.31 11.22
CA ALA A 235 -5.02 -7.27 11.24
C ALA A 235 -3.87 -6.81 12.14
N LEU A 236 -3.52 -5.53 12.05
CA LEU A 236 -2.49 -4.89 12.88
C LEU A 236 -2.95 -4.56 14.32
N ARG A 237 -4.23 -4.86 14.66
CA ARG A 237 -4.85 -4.52 15.96
C ARG A 237 -4.89 -3.02 16.26
N VAL A 238 -4.82 -2.21 15.25
CA VAL A 238 -5.02 -0.77 15.32
C VAL A 238 -6.48 -0.45 15.66
N ILE A 239 -7.39 -1.31 15.18
CA ILE A 239 -8.81 -1.31 15.52
C ILE A 239 -9.25 -2.69 16.00
N SER A 240 -10.26 -2.75 16.87
CA SER A 240 -10.77 -4.02 17.37
C SER A 240 -11.71 -4.68 16.35
N LEU A 241 -11.81 -6.03 16.40
CA LEU A 241 -12.80 -6.78 15.61
C LEU A 241 -14.24 -6.39 15.96
N PHE A 242 -14.51 -5.96 17.19
CA PHE A 242 -15.83 -5.52 17.64
C PHE A 242 -16.24 -4.20 17.00
N GLU A 243 -15.33 -3.26 16.78
CA GLU A 243 -15.61 -1.98 16.11
C GLU A 243 -15.97 -2.15 14.62
N LEU A 244 -15.70 -3.33 14.04
CA LEU A 244 -16.00 -3.65 12.65
C LEU A 244 -17.42 -4.17 12.42
N ILE A 245 -18.03 -4.78 13.45
CA ILE A 245 -19.35 -5.45 13.35
C ILE A 245 -20.50 -4.46 13.58
N PHE A 246 -20.24 -3.35 14.26
CA PHE A 246 -21.26 -2.37 14.66
C PHE A 246 -21.25 -1.05 13.86
N LEU A 247 -20.54 -1.01 12.72
CA LEU A 247 -20.49 0.12 11.78
C LEU A 247 -20.79 -0.34 10.34
#